data_5594c2ae6b1b3b973414d5ee0dd9579f
#
_entry.id   5594c2ae6b1b3b973414d5ee0dd9579f
#
_cell.length_a   1.000
_cell.length_b   1.000
_cell.length_c   1.000
_cell.angle_alpha   90.00
_cell.angle_beta   90.00
_cell.angle_gamma   90.00
#
_symmetry.space_group_name_H-M   'P 1'
#
loop_
_entity.id
_entity.type
_entity.pdbx_description
1 polymer ?
#
loop_
_entity_poly.entity_id
_entity_poly.type
_entity_poly.pdbx_seq_one_letter_code
_entity_poly.pdbx_strand_id
1 'polypeptide(L)'
;DEIACNYLLEATEDDGSCFYSNNCGDCENPGLIQTIDIPFGWSLFSTFICPFEPGIDDVTNDLVLEDNLVIVKDENGNVYWPTFELNTIGDMENGKAYLIKMDNASSLDISGDTLGYNYPLNLDSGWSYLGYLHQDSYSVEYLFSSIVDNLVIMKDSQGNVYWPMFFINTIDFMTPGEGYQINM
;
A
#
# COMPACT_ATOMS: atom_id res chain seq x y z
N ASP A 1 -29.92 7.28 1.01
CA ASP A 1 -29.79 5.88 0.55
C ASP A 1 -29.44 5.00 1.76
N GLU A 2 -30.22 3.91 1.98
CA GLU A 2 -30.09 3.02 3.15
C GLU A 2 -28.75 2.26 3.22
N ILE A 3 -28.00 2.22 2.12
CA ILE A 3 -26.69 1.57 2.05
C ILE A 3 -25.53 2.57 2.18
N ALA A 4 -25.83 3.87 2.31
CA ALA A 4 -24.80 4.87 2.55
C ALA A 4 -24.30 4.80 4.00
N CYS A 5 -23.01 5.01 4.19
CA CYS A 5 -22.37 5.00 5.49
C CYS A 5 -22.84 6.12 6.42
N ASN A 6 -23.25 7.24 5.84
CA ASN A 6 -23.81 8.40 6.55
C ASN A 6 -25.35 8.44 6.47
N TYR A 7 -26.01 7.26 6.29
CA TYR A 7 -27.48 7.20 6.23
C TYR A 7 -28.14 7.71 7.51
N LEU A 8 -29.01 8.69 7.31
CA LEU A 8 -29.89 9.23 8.36
C LEU A 8 -31.35 8.85 8.04
N LEU A 9 -31.96 8.03 8.88
CA LEU A 9 -33.36 7.56 8.70
C LEU A 9 -34.37 8.70 8.58
N GLU A 10 -34.07 9.87 9.15
CA GLU A 10 -34.95 11.06 9.15
C GLU A 10 -34.67 12.03 8.00
N ALA A 11 -33.66 11.76 7.14
CA ALA A 11 -33.37 12.60 6.00
C ALA A 11 -34.49 12.51 4.94
N THR A 12 -35.02 13.64 4.55
CA THR A 12 -36.14 13.74 3.58
C THR A 12 -35.68 14.22 2.22
N GLU A 13 -34.46 14.72 2.11
CA GLU A 13 -33.87 15.21 0.87
C GLU A 13 -32.42 14.69 0.74
N ASP A 14 -32.01 14.37 -0.48
CA ASP A 14 -30.64 14.02 -0.83
C ASP A 14 -29.87 15.30 -1.14
N ASP A 15 -28.87 15.61 -0.32
CA ASP A 15 -27.98 16.74 -0.50
C ASP A 15 -26.71 16.41 -1.29
N GLY A 16 -26.62 15.17 -1.79
CA GLY A 16 -25.45 14.65 -2.51
C GLY A 16 -24.27 14.30 -1.61
N SER A 17 -24.47 14.25 -0.27
CA SER A 17 -23.42 13.95 0.70
C SER A 17 -23.27 12.45 1.02
N CYS A 18 -24.08 11.59 0.38
CA CYS A 18 -24.00 10.15 0.61
C CYS A 18 -22.63 9.63 0.22
N PHE A 19 -21.97 8.98 1.18
CA PHE A 19 -20.80 8.16 0.90
C PHE A 19 -21.07 6.70 1.27
N TYR A 20 -20.42 5.80 0.57
CA TYR A 20 -20.66 4.36 0.68
C TYR A 20 -19.39 3.67 1.16
N SER A 21 -19.55 2.56 1.90
CA SER A 21 -18.38 1.74 2.20
C SER A 21 -17.76 1.28 0.88
N ASN A 22 -16.51 1.62 0.70
CA ASN A 22 -15.70 1.05 -0.37
C ASN A 22 -15.31 -0.40 0.02
N ASN A 23 -14.49 -1.05 -0.82
CA ASN A 23 -13.96 -2.40 -0.57
C ASN A 23 -13.14 -2.52 0.74
N CYS A 24 -13.03 -1.45 1.51
CA CYS A 24 -12.26 -1.36 2.75
C CYS A 24 -13.08 -1.60 4.01
N GLY A 25 -14.42 -1.65 3.87
CA GLY A 25 -15.33 -2.14 4.92
C GLY A 25 -15.63 -1.18 6.07
N ASP A 26 -15.05 0.02 6.11
CA ASP A 26 -15.28 0.99 7.18
C ASP A 26 -16.00 2.25 6.69
N CYS A 27 -17.08 2.61 7.39
CA CYS A 27 -17.84 3.84 7.18
C CYS A 27 -17.40 5.01 8.10
N GLU A 28 -16.33 4.86 8.86
CA GLU A 28 -16.11 5.72 10.03
C GLU A 28 -15.24 6.97 9.80
N ASN A 29 -14.61 7.17 8.61
CA ASN A 29 -13.79 8.38 8.41
C ASN A 29 -13.86 8.95 7.00
N PRO A 30 -14.23 10.22 6.86
CA PRO A 30 -14.13 10.93 5.59
C PRO A 30 -12.68 11.31 5.30
N GLY A 31 -11.99 10.44 4.56
CA GLY A 31 -10.76 10.77 3.86
C GLY A 31 -9.54 11.14 4.71
N LEU A 32 -8.64 10.18 4.86
CA LEU A 32 -7.26 10.42 5.29
C LEU A 32 -6.37 10.63 4.06
N ILE A 33 -5.32 11.42 4.20
CA ILE A 33 -4.26 11.54 3.20
C ILE A 33 -2.98 10.94 3.82
N GLN A 34 -2.40 9.98 3.12
CA GLN A 34 -1.06 9.47 3.41
C GLN A 34 -0.08 10.06 2.40
N THR A 35 0.92 10.80 2.88
CA THR A 35 2.05 11.23 2.06
C THR A 35 3.19 10.23 2.17
N ILE A 36 3.68 9.74 1.04
CA ILE A 36 4.77 8.75 0.94
C ILE A 36 5.92 9.39 0.17
N ASP A 37 7.09 9.46 0.79
CA ASP A 37 8.30 9.95 0.12
C ASP A 37 8.88 8.82 -0.75
N ILE A 38 8.88 9.00 -2.07
CA ILE A 38 9.43 8.04 -3.03
C ILE A 38 10.82 8.53 -3.47
N PRO A 39 11.89 7.75 -3.23
CA PRO A 39 13.24 8.15 -3.58
C PRO A 39 13.51 8.06 -5.10
N PHE A 40 14.57 8.71 -5.56
CA PHE A 40 15.13 8.48 -6.89
C PHE A 40 15.50 7.01 -7.10
N GLY A 41 15.23 6.49 -8.30
CA GLY A 41 15.58 5.11 -8.67
C GLY A 41 14.49 4.11 -8.32
N TRP A 42 14.88 2.91 -7.95
CA TRP A 42 13.95 1.82 -7.61
C TRP A 42 13.67 1.79 -6.11
N SER A 43 12.39 1.69 -5.75
CA SER A 43 11.95 1.43 -4.38
C SER A 43 10.65 0.62 -4.37
N LEU A 44 10.32 0.02 -3.23
CA LEU A 44 9.00 -0.55 -2.97
C LEU A 44 8.20 0.44 -2.13
N PHE A 45 6.97 0.71 -2.53
CA PHE A 45 6.04 1.50 -1.73
C PHE A 45 4.78 0.68 -1.43
N SER A 46 4.09 1.08 -0.38
CA SER A 46 2.78 0.55 -0.01
C SER A 46 1.97 1.60 0.72
N THR A 47 0.68 1.37 0.87
CA THR A 47 -0.20 2.25 1.61
C THR A 47 -0.96 1.51 2.70
N PHE A 48 -1.20 2.18 3.84
CA PHE A 48 -2.13 1.73 4.87
C PHE A 48 -3.55 2.28 4.65
N ILE A 49 -3.71 3.09 3.61
CA ILE A 49 -4.99 3.64 3.16
C ILE A 49 -5.54 2.75 2.06
N CYS A 50 -6.84 2.55 2.07
CA CYS A 50 -7.59 2.03 0.96
C CYS A 50 -7.98 3.21 0.06
N PRO A 51 -7.36 3.38 -1.12
CA PRO A 51 -7.60 4.55 -1.96
C PRO A 51 -9.04 4.65 -2.42
N PHE A 52 -9.58 5.87 -2.51
CA PHE A 52 -10.90 6.10 -3.10
C PHE A 52 -10.91 5.73 -4.59
N GLU A 53 -9.82 6.04 -5.28
CA GLU A 53 -9.58 5.68 -6.67
C GLU A 53 -8.38 4.71 -6.67
N PRO A 54 -8.63 3.37 -6.65
CA PRO A 54 -7.57 2.38 -6.47
C PRO A 54 -6.75 2.11 -7.72
N GLY A 55 -7.12 2.64 -8.89
CA GLY A 55 -6.35 2.52 -10.11
C GLY A 55 -4.90 2.97 -9.92
N ILE A 56 -3.93 2.13 -10.28
CA ILE A 56 -2.50 2.49 -10.12
C ILE A 56 -2.15 3.77 -10.90
N ASP A 57 -2.81 4.00 -12.02
CA ASP A 57 -2.71 5.20 -12.83
C ASP A 57 -3.31 6.43 -12.14
N ASP A 58 -4.45 6.28 -11.45
CA ASP A 58 -5.07 7.35 -10.66
C ASP A 58 -4.21 7.69 -9.45
N VAL A 59 -3.78 6.67 -8.70
CA VAL A 59 -2.94 6.84 -7.50
C VAL A 59 -1.62 7.53 -7.82
N THR A 60 -1.00 7.22 -8.94
CA THR A 60 0.33 7.77 -9.31
C THR A 60 0.27 8.92 -10.32
N ASN A 61 -0.93 9.45 -10.60
CA ASN A 61 -1.16 10.46 -11.63
C ASN A 61 -0.28 11.72 -11.44
N ASP A 62 -0.14 12.21 -10.22
CA ASP A 62 0.67 13.40 -9.95
C ASP A 62 2.14 13.19 -10.31
N LEU A 63 2.69 12.01 -10.03
CA LEU A 63 4.07 11.65 -10.42
C LEU A 63 4.24 11.58 -11.94
N VAL A 64 3.18 11.21 -12.68
CA VAL A 64 3.17 11.21 -14.15
C VAL A 64 3.10 12.64 -14.68
N LEU A 65 2.26 13.50 -14.09
CA LEU A 65 2.15 14.92 -14.47
C LEU A 65 3.45 15.70 -14.22
N GLU A 66 4.25 15.28 -13.23
CA GLU A 66 5.59 15.82 -12.95
C GLU A 66 6.67 15.30 -13.92
N ASP A 67 6.32 14.41 -14.87
CA ASP A 67 7.26 13.72 -15.77
C ASP A 67 8.36 12.96 -14.98
N ASN A 68 7.98 12.34 -13.87
CA ASN A 68 8.90 11.78 -12.87
C ASN A 68 8.75 10.27 -12.69
N LEU A 69 7.56 9.71 -13.00
CA LEU A 69 7.30 8.28 -12.92
C LEU A 69 7.78 7.56 -14.18
N VAL A 70 8.71 6.61 -14.02
CA VAL A 70 9.16 5.76 -15.13
C VAL A 70 8.24 4.55 -15.30
N ILE A 71 8.04 3.75 -14.24
CA ILE A 71 7.27 2.50 -14.29
C ILE A 71 6.90 2.03 -12.88
N VAL A 72 5.75 1.39 -12.74
CA VAL A 72 5.36 0.62 -11.56
C VAL A 72 5.21 -0.85 -11.92
N LYS A 73 5.53 -1.77 -10.99
CA LYS A 73 5.38 -3.22 -11.16
C LYS A 73 4.78 -3.85 -9.92
N ASP A 74 3.94 -4.87 -10.13
CA ASP A 74 3.52 -5.77 -9.07
C ASP A 74 4.43 -7.01 -8.94
N GLU A 75 4.13 -7.87 -7.97
CA GLU A 75 4.85 -9.14 -7.74
C GLU A 75 4.65 -10.18 -8.85
N ASN A 76 3.57 -10.06 -9.64
CA ASN A 76 3.19 -10.99 -10.72
C ASN A 76 3.82 -10.62 -12.06
N GLY A 77 4.51 -9.46 -12.13
CA GLY A 77 5.12 -8.96 -13.34
C GLY A 77 4.21 -8.08 -14.19
N ASN A 78 3.01 -7.73 -13.70
CA ASN A 78 2.19 -6.70 -14.32
C ASN A 78 2.88 -5.35 -14.14
N VAL A 79 2.59 -4.43 -15.08
CA VAL A 79 3.24 -3.12 -15.12
C VAL A 79 2.23 -2.01 -15.37
N TYR A 80 2.51 -0.85 -14.80
CA TYR A 80 2.03 0.44 -15.26
C TYR A 80 3.21 1.23 -15.83
N TRP A 81 3.17 1.50 -17.13
CA TRP A 81 4.23 2.20 -17.84
C TRP A 81 3.65 3.39 -18.63
N PRO A 82 3.58 4.57 -18.00
CA PRO A 82 2.86 5.73 -18.57
C PRO A 82 3.31 6.11 -19.98
N THR A 83 4.63 6.14 -20.23
CA THR A 83 5.20 6.52 -21.53
C THR A 83 4.70 5.64 -22.70
N PHE A 84 4.29 4.40 -22.42
CA PHE A 84 3.78 3.45 -23.41
C PHE A 84 2.26 3.24 -23.33
N GLU A 85 1.56 4.03 -22.51
CA GLU A 85 0.12 3.90 -22.26
C GLU A 85 -0.27 2.47 -21.87
N LEU A 86 0.61 1.78 -21.14
CA LEU A 86 0.41 0.38 -20.73
C LEU A 86 0.11 0.30 -19.24
N ASN A 87 -1.10 -0.20 -18.90
CA ASN A 87 -1.50 -0.54 -17.55
C ASN A 87 -2.05 -1.97 -17.53
N THR A 88 -1.29 -2.90 -16.94
CA THR A 88 -1.69 -4.29 -16.71
C THR A 88 -1.84 -4.61 -15.23
N ILE A 89 -1.54 -3.66 -14.33
CA ILE A 89 -1.78 -3.79 -12.90
C ILE A 89 -3.28 -3.61 -12.62
N GLY A 90 -3.89 -2.54 -13.17
CA GLY A 90 -5.25 -2.13 -12.83
C GLY A 90 -5.30 -1.50 -11.44
N ASP A 91 -6.18 -2.00 -10.57
CA ASP A 91 -6.37 -1.48 -9.23
C ASP A 91 -5.30 -1.98 -8.27
N MET A 92 -4.90 -1.12 -7.33
CA MET A 92 -4.04 -1.52 -6.21
C MET A 92 -4.79 -2.43 -5.26
N GLU A 93 -4.12 -3.48 -4.81
CA GLU A 93 -4.64 -4.41 -3.80
C GLU A 93 -4.16 -4.02 -2.40
N ASN A 94 -5.09 -4.03 -1.44
CA ASN A 94 -4.77 -3.75 -0.05
C ASN A 94 -3.77 -4.77 0.51
N GLY A 95 -2.74 -4.27 1.22
CA GLY A 95 -1.71 -5.14 1.81
C GLY A 95 -0.61 -5.59 0.86
N LYS A 96 -0.67 -5.15 -0.39
CA LYS A 96 0.41 -5.37 -1.36
C LYS A 96 1.35 -4.17 -1.45
N ALA A 97 2.59 -4.46 -1.81
CA ALA A 97 3.55 -3.42 -2.18
C ALA A 97 3.81 -3.45 -3.68
N TYR A 98 4.26 -2.32 -4.19
CA TYR A 98 4.53 -2.11 -5.61
C TYR A 98 5.94 -1.59 -5.80
N LEU A 99 6.66 -2.15 -6.76
CA LEU A 99 8.00 -1.71 -7.13
C LEU A 99 7.87 -0.53 -8.10
N ILE A 100 8.35 0.63 -7.68
CA ILE A 100 8.29 1.88 -8.44
C ILE A 100 9.68 2.35 -8.85
N LYS A 101 9.79 2.94 -10.03
CA LYS A 101 11.01 3.62 -10.49
C LYS A 101 10.74 5.07 -10.79
N MET A 102 11.53 5.94 -10.16
CA MET A 102 11.46 7.39 -10.30
C MET A 102 12.70 7.96 -10.94
N ASP A 103 12.55 9.02 -11.76
CA ASP A 103 13.67 9.79 -12.32
C ASP A 103 14.21 10.84 -11.33
N ASN A 104 13.42 11.27 -10.37
CA ASN A 104 13.82 12.09 -9.23
C ASN A 104 13.01 11.67 -8.00
N ALA A 105 13.48 12.04 -6.79
CA ALA A 105 12.68 11.87 -5.59
C ALA A 105 11.46 12.80 -5.61
N SER A 106 10.31 12.31 -5.19
CA SER A 106 9.07 13.07 -5.06
C SER A 106 8.19 12.49 -3.95
N SER A 107 7.12 13.19 -3.59
CA SER A 107 6.12 12.71 -2.63
C SER A 107 4.87 12.25 -3.38
N LEU A 108 4.28 11.16 -2.91
CA LEU A 108 3.03 10.61 -3.40
C LEU A 108 1.96 10.76 -2.31
N ASP A 109 0.90 11.50 -2.61
CA ASP A 109 -0.26 11.66 -1.74
C ASP A 109 -1.37 10.69 -2.15
N ILE A 110 -1.79 9.85 -1.21
CA ILE A 110 -2.89 8.89 -1.42
C ILE A 110 -4.02 9.26 -0.47
N SER A 111 -5.20 9.52 -1.02
CA SER A 111 -6.41 9.80 -0.27
C SER A 111 -7.36 8.60 -0.25
N GLY A 112 -7.96 8.32 0.90
CA GLY A 112 -8.84 7.18 1.05
C GLY A 112 -9.24 6.95 2.50
N ASP A 113 -9.78 5.77 2.80
CA ASP A 113 -10.12 5.34 4.14
C ASP A 113 -9.02 4.49 4.76
N THR A 114 -8.94 4.43 6.08
CA THR A 114 -8.04 3.50 6.75
C THR A 114 -8.53 2.07 6.59
N LEU A 115 -7.61 1.15 6.36
CA LEU A 115 -7.93 -0.27 6.44
C LEU A 115 -8.29 -0.65 7.88
N GLY A 116 -9.31 -1.51 8.00
CA GLY A 116 -9.74 -2.00 9.30
C GLY A 116 -8.60 -2.68 10.07
N TYR A 117 -8.58 -2.50 11.39
CA TYR A 117 -7.56 -3.01 12.31
C TYR A 117 -7.23 -4.51 12.14
N ASN A 118 -8.22 -5.31 11.70
CA ASN A 118 -8.09 -6.76 11.51
C ASN A 118 -8.03 -7.15 10.03
N TYR A 119 -7.55 -6.28 9.15
CA TYR A 119 -7.43 -6.62 7.74
C TYR A 119 -6.51 -7.84 7.56
N PRO A 120 -7.01 -8.96 7.00
CA PRO A 120 -6.22 -10.17 6.89
C PRO A 120 -5.20 -10.07 5.75
N LEU A 121 -3.93 -10.33 6.04
CA LEU A 121 -2.89 -10.49 5.03
C LEU A 121 -2.64 -11.97 4.79
N ASN A 122 -2.77 -12.40 3.53
CA ASN A 122 -2.43 -13.74 3.13
C ASN A 122 -0.97 -13.76 2.65
N LEU A 123 -0.14 -14.55 3.31
CA LEU A 123 1.27 -14.75 2.95
C LEU A 123 1.42 -16.16 2.40
N ASP A 124 1.58 -16.26 1.09
CA ASP A 124 1.79 -17.54 0.42
C ASP A 124 3.27 -17.97 0.49
N SER A 125 3.52 -19.25 0.29
CA SER A 125 4.88 -19.79 0.21
C SER A 125 5.62 -19.21 -1.02
N GLY A 126 6.86 -18.80 -0.82
CA GLY A 126 7.71 -18.18 -1.83
C GLY A 126 7.83 -16.66 -1.67
N TRP A 127 8.27 -15.98 -2.74
CA TRP A 127 8.46 -14.53 -2.74
C TRP A 127 7.17 -13.78 -3.02
N SER A 128 6.90 -12.76 -2.21
CA SER A 128 5.82 -11.80 -2.43
C SER A 128 6.24 -10.37 -2.04
N TYR A 129 5.45 -9.39 -2.48
CA TYR A 129 5.60 -7.99 -2.08
C TYR A 129 4.57 -7.67 -1.01
N LEU A 130 5.05 -7.39 0.19
CA LEU A 130 4.24 -7.12 1.37
C LEU A 130 4.11 -5.62 1.59
N GLY A 131 2.87 -5.15 1.66
CA GLY A 131 2.54 -3.80 2.11
C GLY A 131 2.49 -3.69 3.63
N TYR A 132 2.84 -2.51 4.15
CA TYR A 132 2.76 -2.19 5.56
C TYR A 132 1.48 -1.40 5.87
N LEU A 133 0.62 -1.92 6.74
CA LEU A 133 -0.74 -1.42 6.95
C LEU A 133 -0.94 -0.61 8.24
N HIS A 134 0.11 -0.36 9.02
CA HIS A 134 0.02 0.45 10.23
C HIS A 134 0.42 1.90 9.96
N GLN A 135 -0.16 2.81 10.74
CA GLN A 135 0.17 4.24 10.71
C GLN A 135 1.46 4.57 11.47
N ASP A 136 1.84 3.73 12.42
CA ASP A 136 3.05 3.85 13.24
C ASP A 136 4.07 2.77 12.86
N SER A 137 5.35 3.05 13.09
CA SER A 137 6.41 2.07 12.88
C SER A 137 6.47 1.04 14.01
N TYR A 138 6.59 -0.23 13.64
CA TYR A 138 6.72 -1.33 14.60
C TYR A 138 7.93 -2.21 14.26
N SER A 139 8.54 -2.78 15.30
CA SER A 139 9.64 -3.74 15.14
C SER A 139 9.20 -4.93 14.29
N VAL A 140 10.01 -5.28 13.29
CA VAL A 140 9.77 -6.46 12.43
C VAL A 140 9.69 -7.75 13.26
N GLU A 141 10.53 -7.88 14.29
CA GLU A 141 10.51 -9.04 15.20
C GLU A 141 9.18 -9.15 15.97
N TYR A 142 8.65 -8.03 16.40
CA TYR A 142 7.35 -8.01 17.09
C TYR A 142 6.22 -8.44 16.16
N LEU A 143 6.16 -7.87 14.97
CA LEU A 143 5.10 -8.15 14.00
C LEU A 143 5.09 -9.60 13.54
N PHE A 144 6.25 -10.19 13.33
CA PHE A 144 6.38 -11.56 12.81
C PHE A 144 6.58 -12.62 13.89
N SER A 145 6.53 -12.25 15.18
CA SER A 145 6.79 -13.17 16.30
C SER A 145 5.96 -14.44 16.28
N SER A 146 4.69 -14.38 15.84
CA SER A 146 3.79 -15.53 15.81
C SER A 146 3.99 -16.46 14.59
N ILE A 147 4.68 -15.99 13.54
CA ILE A 147 4.89 -16.73 12.29
C ILE A 147 6.37 -16.82 11.90
N VAL A 148 7.27 -16.49 12.81
CA VAL A 148 8.72 -16.42 12.56
C VAL A 148 9.31 -17.74 12.03
N ASP A 149 8.77 -18.87 12.43
CA ASP A 149 9.21 -20.19 11.99
C ASP A 149 8.88 -20.47 10.50
N ASN A 150 7.94 -19.71 9.94
CA ASN A 150 7.56 -19.81 8.53
C ASN A 150 8.29 -18.77 7.67
N LEU A 151 8.87 -17.74 8.30
CA LEU A 151 9.56 -16.65 7.60
C LEU A 151 11.01 -17.05 7.26
N VAL A 152 11.30 -17.15 5.96
CA VAL A 152 12.67 -17.37 5.50
C VAL A 152 13.49 -16.10 5.59
N ILE A 153 13.03 -15.03 4.93
CA ILE A 153 13.74 -13.74 4.89
C ILE A 153 12.79 -12.62 4.45
N MET A 154 13.02 -11.43 4.98
CA MET A 154 12.42 -10.18 4.51
C MET A 154 13.50 -9.18 4.10
N LYS A 155 13.20 -8.32 3.11
CA LYS A 155 14.10 -7.26 2.61
C LYS A 155 13.32 -5.98 2.38
N ASP A 156 13.98 -4.86 2.67
CA ASP A 156 13.52 -3.53 2.26
C ASP A 156 14.16 -3.08 0.93
N SER A 157 13.82 -1.86 0.49
CA SER A 157 14.36 -1.24 -0.73
C SER A 157 15.81 -0.75 -0.57
N GLN A 158 16.30 -0.58 0.66
CA GLN A 158 17.64 -0.09 0.97
C GLN A 158 18.65 -1.23 1.07
N GLY A 159 18.18 -2.50 1.01
CA GLY A 159 19.02 -3.69 1.11
C GLY A 159 19.19 -4.21 2.53
N ASN A 160 18.44 -3.65 3.51
CA ASN A 160 18.37 -4.23 4.83
C ASN A 160 17.57 -5.53 4.81
N VAL A 161 17.83 -6.40 5.75
CA VAL A 161 17.21 -7.73 5.83
C VAL A 161 16.78 -8.06 7.26
N TYR A 162 15.68 -8.81 7.36
CA TYR A 162 15.33 -9.60 8.52
C TYR A 162 15.40 -11.08 8.14
N TRP A 163 16.40 -11.78 8.72
CA TRP A 163 16.69 -13.18 8.44
C TRP A 163 16.75 -13.98 9.74
N PRO A 164 15.58 -14.43 10.24
CA PRO A 164 15.47 -15.02 11.58
C PRO A 164 16.40 -16.22 11.81
N MET A 165 16.52 -17.09 10.83
CA MET A 165 17.35 -18.30 10.92
C MET A 165 18.83 -17.99 11.24
N PHE A 166 19.34 -16.84 10.81
CA PHE A 166 20.72 -16.41 11.05
C PHE A 166 20.85 -15.32 12.10
N PHE A 167 19.76 -14.98 12.80
CA PHE A 167 19.73 -13.91 13.81
C PHE A 167 20.20 -12.56 13.26
N ILE A 168 19.89 -12.29 11.99
CA ILE A 168 20.22 -11.03 11.33
C ILE A 168 18.95 -10.19 11.24
N ASN A 169 19.02 -8.99 11.81
CA ASN A 169 17.98 -7.98 11.68
C ASN A 169 18.65 -6.62 11.45
N THR A 170 18.56 -6.11 10.23
CA THR A 170 19.03 -4.76 9.85
C THR A 170 17.87 -3.87 9.39
N ILE A 171 16.65 -4.42 9.26
CA ILE A 171 15.44 -3.64 9.02
C ILE A 171 15.03 -2.89 10.28
N ASP A 172 15.14 -3.53 11.46
CA ASP A 172 14.70 -3.07 12.78
C ASP A 172 13.20 -2.77 12.85
N PHE A 173 12.73 -1.75 12.12
CA PHE A 173 11.34 -1.30 12.10
C PHE A 173 10.79 -1.30 10.69
N MET A 174 9.54 -1.74 10.57
CA MET A 174 8.73 -1.50 9.38
C MET A 174 8.05 -0.14 9.51
N THR A 175 8.00 0.61 8.42
CA THR A 175 7.53 2.01 8.43
C THR A 175 6.40 2.24 7.43
N PRO A 176 5.45 3.15 7.76
CA PRO A 176 4.37 3.51 6.84
C PRO A 176 4.89 4.02 5.50
N GLY A 177 4.28 3.58 4.42
CA GLY A 177 4.66 3.97 3.06
C GLY A 177 5.69 3.06 2.41
N GLU A 178 6.49 2.32 3.19
CA GLU A 178 7.45 1.37 2.64
C GLU A 178 6.81 0.04 2.27
N GLY A 179 7.37 -0.60 1.25
CA GLY A 179 7.06 -1.96 0.86
C GLY A 179 8.23 -2.89 1.11
N TYR A 180 7.94 -4.18 1.27
CA TYR A 180 8.93 -5.19 1.62
C TYR A 180 8.83 -6.40 0.69
N GLN A 181 9.97 -7.01 0.36
CA GLN A 181 10.01 -8.33 -0.22
C GLN A 181 10.07 -9.37 0.89
N ILE A 182 9.16 -10.33 0.87
CA ILE A 182 9.10 -11.39 1.87
C ILE A 182 9.14 -12.75 1.20
N ASN A 183 9.82 -13.71 1.83
CA ASN A 183 9.81 -15.12 1.44
C ASN A 183 9.37 -15.97 2.63
N MET A 184 8.30 -16.74 2.40
CA MET A 184 7.69 -17.65 3.39
C MET A 184 7.98 -19.11 3.05
#